data_ea3fb2fb6de03cb1d29cb1afa116a200
#
_entry.id   ea3fb2fb6de03cb1d29cb1afa116a200
#
_cell.length_a   1.000
_cell.length_b   1.000
_cell.length_c   1.000
_cell.angle_alpha   90.00
_cell.angle_beta   90.00
_cell.angle_gamma   90.00
#
_symmetry.space_group_name_H-M   'P 1'
#
loop_
_entity.id
_entity.type
_entity.pdbx_description
1 polymer ?
#
loop_
_entity_poly.entity_id
_entity_poly.type
_entity_poly.pdbx_seq_one_letter_code
_entity_poly.pdbx_strand_id
1 'polypeptide(L)'
;MNHLIAACLALGVATACARPAAAPVAPAAETGCEAEASAEWPGAQGRRFTATVKTEGPTCPQAVALLVVRDAGGDVFWTDALPSARVMGLNEAATPAAMSAALAEWAGLPARHAQTTADLSPWSKTSGQPGESEFPFHPEAWMGEEAFARIAAEAAPMFCYVQGMESLSCLIERDGRLEKIGVQSFPG
;
A
#
# COMPACT_ATOMS: atom_id res chain seq x y z
N MET A 1 92.40 -8.70 46.04
CA MET A 1 91.28 -7.81 46.39
C MET A 1 90.53 -7.61 45.10
N ASN A 2 89.43 -8.40 44.86
CA ASN A 2 88.69 -8.44 43.66
C ASN A 2 87.28 -7.91 43.93
N HIS A 3 86.90 -6.84 43.23
CA HIS A 3 85.55 -6.30 43.23
C HIS A 3 84.77 -6.86 42.00
N LEU A 4 83.85 -7.72 42.24
CA LEU A 4 82.88 -8.18 41.28
C LEU A 4 81.67 -7.17 41.26
N ILE A 5 81.48 -6.54 40.12
CA ILE A 5 80.32 -5.69 39.88
C ILE A 5 79.27 -6.54 39.24
N ALA A 6 78.12 -6.77 39.91
CA ALA A 6 76.92 -7.42 39.34
C ALA A 6 76.03 -6.40 38.61
N ALA A 7 75.88 -6.59 37.33
CA ALA A 7 74.93 -5.80 36.53
C ALA A 7 73.55 -6.46 36.55
N CYS A 8 72.54 -5.82 37.13
CA CYS A 8 71.16 -6.24 37.08
C CYS A 8 70.52 -5.69 35.74
N LEU A 9 70.22 -6.55 34.81
CA LEU A 9 69.33 -6.23 33.63
C LEU A 9 67.87 -6.29 34.11
N ALA A 10 67.20 -5.14 34.12
CA ALA A 10 65.72 -5.09 34.30
C ALA A 10 65.03 -5.27 32.96
N LEU A 11 64.35 -6.41 32.74
CA LEU A 11 63.44 -6.59 31.64
C LEU A 11 62.11 -5.88 31.97
N GLY A 12 61.86 -4.77 31.28
CA GLY A 12 60.54 -4.10 31.31
C GLY A 12 59.54 -4.86 30.44
N VAL A 13 58.56 -5.54 31.05
CA VAL A 13 57.39 -6.12 30.33
C VAL A 13 56.38 -5.01 30.10
N ALA A 14 56.27 -4.53 28.85
CA ALA A 14 55.23 -3.62 28.45
C ALA A 14 53.92 -4.40 28.23
N THR A 15 53.01 -4.37 29.19
CA THR A 15 51.64 -4.88 29.04
C THR A 15 50.84 -3.86 28.19
N ALA A 16 50.66 -4.18 26.93
CA ALA A 16 49.74 -3.45 26.06
C ALA A 16 48.30 -3.79 26.46
N CYS A 17 47.60 -2.86 27.11
CA CYS A 17 46.16 -2.94 27.32
C CYS A 17 45.46 -2.86 25.98
N ALA A 18 45.07 -4.00 25.40
CA ALA A 18 44.17 -4.05 24.24
C ALA A 18 42.80 -3.48 24.64
N ARG A 19 42.44 -2.36 24.06
CA ARG A 19 41.12 -1.75 24.18
C ARG A 19 40.09 -2.71 23.54
N PRO A 20 39.06 -3.17 24.27
CA PRO A 20 38.03 -3.99 23.62
C PRO A 20 37.41 -3.20 22.47
N ALA A 21 37.34 -3.83 21.31
CA ALA A 21 36.62 -3.25 20.16
C ALA A 21 35.17 -3.01 20.57
N ALA A 22 34.69 -1.79 20.40
CA ALA A 22 33.28 -1.50 20.64
C ALA A 22 32.43 -2.42 19.76
N ALA A 23 31.51 -3.15 20.40
CA ALA A 23 30.53 -3.95 19.66
C ALA A 23 29.77 -3.03 18.70
N PRO A 24 29.46 -3.49 17.46
CA PRO A 24 28.65 -2.71 16.55
C PRO A 24 27.31 -2.38 17.23
N VAL A 25 27.03 -1.07 17.34
CA VAL A 25 25.73 -0.61 17.82
C VAL A 25 24.71 -1.07 16.80
N ALA A 26 23.81 -1.98 17.20
CA ALA A 26 22.68 -2.36 16.37
C ALA A 26 21.91 -1.07 15.99
N PRO A 27 21.50 -0.89 14.72
CA PRO A 27 20.68 0.26 14.36
C PRO A 27 19.45 0.29 15.27
N ALA A 28 19.13 1.47 15.80
CA ALA A 28 17.94 1.66 16.61
C ALA A 28 16.75 1.14 15.78
N ALA A 29 15.92 0.28 16.39
CA ALA A 29 14.70 -0.17 15.72
C ALA A 29 13.88 1.07 15.37
N GLU A 30 13.56 1.24 14.09
CA GLU A 30 12.69 2.32 13.64
C GLU A 30 11.35 2.16 14.37
N THR A 31 11.03 3.12 15.23
CA THR A 31 9.75 3.17 15.93
C THR A 31 8.75 3.92 15.07
N GLY A 32 7.63 3.26 14.76
CA GLY A 32 6.60 3.80 13.88
C GLY A 32 6.68 3.26 12.44
N CYS A 33 5.57 3.39 11.73
CA CYS A 33 5.48 3.10 10.31
C CYS A 33 4.85 4.29 9.59
N GLU A 34 5.69 5.27 9.31
CA GLU A 34 5.33 6.41 8.48
C GLU A 34 5.91 6.18 7.08
N ALA A 35 5.05 6.04 6.10
CA ALA A 35 5.41 5.89 4.70
C ALA A 35 4.35 6.59 3.85
N GLU A 36 4.75 7.12 2.70
CA GLU A 36 3.86 7.82 1.78
C GLU A 36 4.23 7.50 0.34
N ALA A 37 3.22 7.43 -0.51
CA ALA A 37 3.37 7.33 -1.96
C ALA A 37 2.19 8.02 -2.65
N SER A 38 2.33 8.32 -3.94
CA SER A 38 1.25 8.87 -4.74
C SER A 38 1.28 8.31 -6.16
N ALA A 39 0.11 8.29 -6.81
CA ALA A 39 -0.05 7.91 -8.20
C ALA A 39 -1.12 8.76 -8.86
N GLU A 40 -1.05 8.90 -10.18
CA GLU A 40 -2.11 9.53 -10.97
C GLU A 40 -3.08 8.46 -11.49
N TRP A 41 -4.38 8.71 -11.35
CA TRP A 41 -5.44 7.91 -11.94
C TRP A 41 -6.07 8.67 -13.12
N PRO A 42 -6.07 8.11 -14.32
CA PRO A 42 -6.66 8.75 -15.50
C PRO A 42 -8.19 8.64 -15.45
N GLY A 43 -8.87 9.78 -15.31
CA GLY A 43 -10.33 9.89 -15.34
C GLY A 43 -10.90 10.08 -16.74
N ALA A 44 -12.21 10.21 -16.83
CA ALA A 44 -12.90 10.48 -18.08
C ALA A 44 -12.52 11.85 -18.66
N GLN A 45 -12.62 12.01 -19.98
CA GLN A 45 -12.43 13.27 -20.70
C GLN A 45 -11.09 13.98 -20.41
N GLY A 46 -10.04 13.20 -20.15
CA GLY A 46 -8.71 13.74 -19.84
C GLY A 46 -8.54 14.28 -18.42
N ARG A 47 -9.50 14.06 -17.54
CA ARG A 47 -9.33 14.35 -16.10
C ARG A 47 -8.20 13.53 -15.50
N ARG A 48 -7.66 14.05 -14.42
CA ARG A 48 -6.65 13.36 -13.62
C ARG A 48 -7.01 13.48 -12.16
N PHE A 49 -6.84 12.38 -11.46
CA PHE A 49 -6.92 12.32 -10.01
C PHE A 49 -5.55 11.98 -9.46
N THR A 50 -5.19 12.58 -8.34
CA THR A 50 -4.01 12.21 -7.57
C THR A 50 -4.45 11.37 -6.38
N ALA A 51 -4.06 10.11 -6.37
CA ALA A 51 -4.21 9.21 -5.23
C ALA A 51 -2.97 9.33 -4.34
N THR A 52 -3.10 9.91 -3.17
CA THR A 52 -2.06 9.94 -2.13
C THR A 52 -2.39 8.89 -1.10
N VAL A 53 -1.41 8.06 -0.77
CA VAL A 53 -1.51 7.00 0.23
C VAL A 53 -0.43 7.17 1.27
N LYS A 54 -0.78 7.02 2.54
CA LYS A 54 0.19 7.06 3.64
C LYS A 54 -0.17 6.04 4.70
N THR A 55 0.84 5.58 5.45
CA THR A 55 0.62 4.77 6.63
C THR A 55 0.99 5.53 7.89
N GLU A 56 0.28 5.22 8.96
CA GLU A 56 0.52 5.73 10.30
C GLU A 56 0.27 4.61 11.32
N GLY A 57 1.23 4.37 12.19
CA GLY A 57 1.11 3.36 13.24
C GLY A 57 2.41 3.10 13.99
N PRO A 58 2.34 2.40 15.13
CA PRO A 58 3.52 2.10 15.95
C PRO A 58 4.49 1.12 15.28
N THR A 59 4.00 0.26 14.41
CA THR A 59 4.77 -0.65 13.54
C THR A 59 4.03 -0.83 12.23
N CYS A 60 4.69 -1.27 11.16
CA CYS A 60 4.05 -1.44 9.86
C CYS A 60 2.90 -2.48 9.87
N PRO A 61 3.02 -3.63 10.55
CA PRO A 61 1.88 -4.55 10.71
C PRO A 61 0.68 -3.97 11.49
N GLN A 62 0.89 -2.93 12.29
CA GLN A 62 -0.15 -2.28 13.10
C GLN A 62 -0.57 -0.92 12.54
N ALA A 63 -0.03 -0.55 11.37
CA ALA A 63 -0.35 0.72 10.75
C ALA A 63 -1.72 0.70 10.06
N VAL A 64 -2.31 1.88 9.94
CA VAL A 64 -3.45 2.15 9.07
C VAL A 64 -2.95 2.80 7.79
N ALA A 65 -3.34 2.26 6.65
CA ALA A 65 -3.13 2.87 5.34
C ALA A 65 -4.30 3.81 5.04
N LEU A 66 -4.01 5.07 4.78
CA LEU A 66 -4.96 6.11 4.44
C LEU A 66 -4.83 6.43 2.95
N LEU A 67 -5.93 6.28 2.21
CA LEU A 67 -6.03 6.68 0.81
C LEU A 67 -6.83 7.98 0.72
N VAL A 68 -6.28 8.98 0.06
CA VAL A 68 -6.97 10.23 -0.29
C VAL A 68 -6.82 10.47 -1.77
N VAL A 69 -7.95 10.53 -2.49
CA VAL A 69 -7.97 10.84 -3.92
C VAL A 69 -8.48 12.26 -4.13
N ARG A 70 -7.72 13.06 -4.86
CA ARG A 70 -8.02 14.46 -5.15
C ARG A 70 -8.09 14.70 -6.65
N ASP A 71 -8.86 15.68 -7.05
CA ASP A 71 -8.82 16.18 -8.42
C ASP A 71 -7.66 17.16 -8.65
N ALA A 72 -7.54 17.68 -9.86
CA ALA A 72 -6.51 18.66 -10.22
C ALA A 72 -6.64 20.01 -9.49
N GLY A 73 -7.82 20.32 -8.95
CA GLY A 73 -8.06 21.49 -8.11
C GLY A 73 -7.65 21.30 -6.64
N GLY A 74 -7.37 20.05 -6.25
CA GLY A 74 -7.03 19.67 -4.88
C GLY A 74 -8.25 19.29 -4.04
N ASP A 75 -9.46 19.30 -4.61
CA ASP A 75 -10.67 18.88 -3.91
C ASP A 75 -10.66 17.36 -3.68
N VAL A 76 -11.14 16.94 -2.50
CA VAL A 76 -11.18 15.52 -2.13
C VAL A 76 -12.38 14.84 -2.78
N PHE A 77 -12.11 13.82 -3.58
CA PHE A 77 -13.12 13.01 -4.29
C PHE A 77 -13.38 11.67 -3.61
N TRP A 78 -12.38 11.13 -2.90
CA TRP A 78 -12.50 9.87 -2.16
C TRP A 78 -11.53 9.80 -0.99
N THR A 79 -11.94 9.10 0.06
CA THR A 79 -11.06 8.74 1.18
C THR A 79 -11.39 7.33 1.66
N ASP A 80 -10.35 6.60 2.05
CA ASP A 80 -10.50 5.30 2.71
C ASP A 80 -9.40 5.10 3.75
N ALA A 81 -9.64 4.21 4.71
CA ALA A 81 -8.71 3.89 5.79
C ALA A 81 -8.76 2.39 6.09
N LEU A 82 -7.66 1.70 5.83
CA LEU A 82 -7.58 0.25 5.90
C LEU A 82 -6.43 -0.18 6.83
N PRO A 83 -6.64 -1.17 7.71
CA PRO A 83 -5.53 -1.78 8.44
C PRO A 83 -4.55 -2.44 7.47
N SER A 84 -3.29 -2.01 7.45
CA SER A 84 -2.27 -2.51 6.51
C SER A 84 -2.12 -4.04 6.56
N ALA A 85 -2.25 -4.63 7.75
CA ALA A 85 -2.20 -6.08 7.94
C ALA A 85 -3.33 -6.86 7.23
N ARG A 86 -4.36 -6.18 6.74
CA ARG A 86 -5.51 -6.80 6.04
C ARG A 86 -5.55 -6.50 4.56
N VAL A 87 -4.58 -5.76 4.04
CA VAL A 87 -4.48 -5.40 2.62
C VAL A 87 -3.37 -6.20 1.99
N MET A 88 -3.70 -6.98 0.98
CA MET A 88 -2.71 -7.76 0.21
C MET A 88 -1.64 -6.83 -0.38
N GLY A 89 -0.39 -7.21 -0.23
CA GLY A 89 0.77 -6.42 -0.64
C GLY A 89 1.25 -5.45 0.45
N LEU A 90 0.38 -4.89 1.30
CA LEU A 90 0.80 -4.08 2.44
C LEU A 90 1.10 -4.95 3.69
N ASN A 91 0.40 -6.06 3.84
CA ASN A 91 0.51 -6.96 4.99
C ASN A 91 1.91 -7.59 5.17
N GLU A 92 2.70 -7.66 4.11
CA GLU A 92 4.07 -8.21 4.12
C GLU A 92 5.14 -7.16 4.42
N ALA A 93 4.80 -5.88 4.37
CA ALA A 93 5.73 -4.78 4.58
C ALA A 93 6.06 -4.60 6.07
N ALA A 94 7.21 -5.10 6.51
CA ALA A 94 7.63 -5.08 7.91
C ALA A 94 8.41 -3.81 8.31
N THR A 95 8.87 -2.99 7.35
CA THR A 95 9.68 -1.78 7.58
C THR A 95 9.09 -0.58 6.83
N PRO A 96 9.36 0.67 7.25
CA PRO A 96 8.91 1.87 6.53
C PRO A 96 9.36 1.89 5.06
N ALA A 97 10.58 1.46 4.77
CA ALA A 97 11.09 1.41 3.39
C ALA A 97 10.33 0.39 2.53
N ALA A 98 10.06 -0.81 3.05
CA ALA A 98 9.24 -1.82 2.36
C ALA A 98 7.79 -1.32 2.20
N MET A 99 7.26 -0.63 3.21
CA MET A 99 5.92 -0.05 3.16
C MET A 99 5.82 1.05 2.10
N SER A 100 6.81 1.94 1.96
CA SER A 100 6.83 2.94 0.89
C SER A 100 6.75 2.31 -0.50
N ALA A 101 7.52 1.24 -0.75
CA ALA A 101 7.47 0.51 -2.01
C ALA A 101 6.10 -0.14 -2.23
N ALA A 102 5.55 -0.81 -1.21
CA ALA A 102 4.23 -1.43 -1.26
C ALA A 102 3.10 -0.42 -1.50
N LEU A 103 3.15 0.76 -0.86
CA LEU A 103 2.19 1.84 -1.08
C LEU A 103 2.24 2.38 -2.52
N ALA A 104 3.44 2.52 -3.11
CA ALA A 104 3.58 2.96 -4.50
C ALA A 104 2.94 1.95 -5.48
N GLU A 105 3.14 0.66 -5.25
CA GLU A 105 2.49 -0.41 -6.00
C GLU A 105 0.97 -0.37 -5.82
N TRP A 106 0.51 -0.25 -4.59
CA TRP A 106 -0.90 -0.21 -4.24
C TRP A 106 -1.62 1.00 -4.86
N ALA A 107 -1.07 2.22 -4.71
CA ALA A 107 -1.62 3.45 -5.29
C ALA A 107 -1.64 3.41 -6.82
N GLY A 108 -0.64 2.81 -7.44
CA GLY A 108 -0.50 2.72 -8.89
C GLY A 108 -1.37 1.64 -9.56
N LEU A 109 -1.96 0.73 -8.78
CA LEU A 109 -2.72 -0.41 -9.32
C LEU A 109 -3.86 0.01 -10.26
N PRO A 110 -4.75 0.97 -9.91
CA PRO A 110 -5.85 1.36 -10.78
C PRO A 110 -5.41 1.93 -12.14
N ALA A 111 -4.28 2.62 -12.17
CA ALA A 111 -3.75 3.17 -13.42
C ALA A 111 -3.07 2.10 -14.30
N ARG A 112 -2.45 1.08 -13.69
CA ARG A 112 -1.80 -0.03 -14.41
C ARG A 112 -2.80 -1.05 -14.93
N HIS A 113 -3.91 -1.22 -14.26
CA HIS A 113 -4.99 -2.13 -14.62
C HIS A 113 -6.26 -1.35 -14.94
N ALA A 114 -6.13 -0.40 -15.88
CA ALA A 114 -7.24 0.44 -16.31
C ALA A 114 -8.40 -0.43 -16.84
N GLN A 115 -9.55 -0.26 -16.21
CA GLN A 115 -10.81 -0.91 -16.58
C GLN A 115 -11.88 0.16 -16.79
N THR A 116 -12.95 -0.23 -17.47
CA THR A 116 -14.15 0.58 -17.60
C THR A 116 -15.36 -0.21 -17.10
N THR A 117 -16.46 0.47 -16.86
CA THR A 117 -17.70 -0.20 -16.48
C THR A 117 -18.27 -1.08 -17.61
N ALA A 118 -17.82 -0.89 -18.86
CA ALA A 118 -18.19 -1.77 -19.97
C ALA A 118 -17.54 -3.16 -19.90
N ASP A 119 -16.47 -3.31 -19.12
CA ASP A 119 -15.78 -4.58 -18.92
C ASP A 119 -16.49 -5.48 -17.89
N LEU A 120 -17.51 -4.97 -17.21
CA LEU A 120 -18.29 -5.73 -16.24
C LEU A 120 -19.14 -6.81 -16.94
N SER A 121 -19.15 -8.01 -16.38
CA SER A 121 -20.00 -9.10 -16.89
C SER A 121 -21.48 -8.71 -16.87
N PRO A 122 -22.25 -9.05 -17.92
CA PRO A 122 -23.67 -8.71 -17.97
C PRO A 122 -24.45 -9.25 -16.76
N TRP A 123 -25.54 -8.55 -16.42
CA TRP A 123 -26.43 -9.00 -15.34
C TRP A 123 -27.12 -10.33 -15.70
N SER A 124 -27.04 -11.30 -14.80
CA SER A 124 -27.71 -12.60 -14.94
C SER A 124 -29.06 -12.57 -14.23
N LYS A 125 -30.13 -12.73 -14.99
CA LYS A 125 -31.50 -12.83 -14.43
C LYS A 125 -31.69 -14.06 -13.56
N THR A 126 -30.89 -15.10 -13.77
CA THR A 126 -30.98 -16.35 -13.01
C THR A 126 -30.45 -16.20 -11.58
N SER A 127 -29.30 -15.53 -11.44
CA SER A 127 -28.65 -15.30 -10.14
C SER A 127 -29.04 -13.99 -9.48
N GLY A 128 -29.63 -13.03 -10.21
CA GLY A 128 -29.95 -11.71 -9.71
C GLY A 128 -28.72 -10.84 -9.43
N GLN A 129 -27.59 -11.10 -10.10
CA GLN A 129 -26.31 -10.41 -9.95
C GLN A 129 -25.53 -10.49 -11.28
N PRO A 130 -24.42 -9.76 -11.47
CA PRO A 130 -23.55 -9.92 -12.62
C PRO A 130 -23.12 -11.36 -12.85
N GLY A 131 -22.96 -11.75 -14.10
CA GLY A 131 -22.55 -13.10 -14.48
C GLY A 131 -21.17 -13.47 -13.97
N GLU A 132 -20.87 -14.77 -13.98
CA GLU A 132 -19.55 -15.28 -13.61
C GLU A 132 -18.45 -14.72 -14.52
N SER A 133 -17.29 -14.44 -13.93
CA SER A 133 -16.07 -14.01 -14.64
C SER A 133 -14.87 -14.56 -13.85
N GLU A 134 -13.67 -14.45 -14.42
CA GLU A 134 -12.43 -14.78 -13.72
C GLU A 134 -12.28 -13.94 -12.44
N PHE A 135 -12.74 -12.68 -12.49
CA PHE A 135 -12.78 -11.75 -11.36
C PHE A 135 -14.23 -11.33 -11.09
N PRO A 136 -14.98 -12.11 -10.28
CA PRO A 136 -16.39 -11.81 -10.03
C PRO A 136 -16.61 -10.43 -9.44
N PHE A 137 -17.58 -9.69 -9.99
CA PHE A 137 -17.97 -8.37 -9.51
C PHE A 137 -19.23 -8.45 -8.66
N HIS A 138 -19.16 -7.93 -7.45
CA HIS A 138 -20.26 -7.86 -6.50
C HIS A 138 -20.69 -6.39 -6.36
N PRO A 139 -21.81 -5.99 -6.95
CA PRO A 139 -22.27 -4.60 -6.89
C PRO A 139 -22.69 -4.21 -5.47
N GLU A 140 -22.62 -2.91 -5.18
CA GLU A 140 -23.15 -2.36 -3.92
C GLU A 140 -24.66 -2.65 -3.79
N ALA A 141 -25.15 -2.77 -2.55
CA ALA A 141 -26.52 -3.21 -2.26
C ALA A 141 -27.63 -2.31 -2.87
N TRP A 142 -27.32 -1.06 -3.18
CA TRP A 142 -28.25 -0.13 -3.82
C TRP A 142 -28.39 -0.37 -5.33
N MET A 143 -27.49 -1.14 -5.95
CA MET A 143 -27.38 -1.32 -7.40
C MET A 143 -28.15 -2.56 -7.84
N GLY A 144 -29.40 -2.37 -8.25
CA GLY A 144 -30.16 -3.40 -8.95
C GLY A 144 -29.81 -3.48 -10.44
N GLU A 145 -30.45 -4.44 -11.16
CA GLU A 145 -30.21 -4.73 -12.59
C GLU A 145 -30.24 -3.46 -13.48
N GLU A 146 -31.24 -2.60 -13.29
CA GLU A 146 -31.40 -1.40 -14.12
C GLU A 146 -30.27 -0.37 -13.89
N ALA A 147 -29.89 -0.14 -12.64
CA ALA A 147 -28.79 0.77 -12.29
C ALA A 147 -27.46 0.21 -12.79
N PHE A 148 -27.23 -1.09 -12.65
CA PHE A 148 -26.06 -1.77 -13.16
C PHE A 148 -25.95 -1.65 -14.68
N ALA A 149 -27.03 -1.92 -15.41
CA ALA A 149 -27.03 -1.81 -16.88
C ALA A 149 -26.74 -0.38 -17.38
N ARG A 150 -27.24 0.65 -16.68
CA ARG A 150 -26.91 2.05 -17.03
C ARG A 150 -25.42 2.32 -16.81
N ILE A 151 -24.88 1.94 -15.66
CA ILE A 151 -23.46 2.15 -15.34
C ILE A 151 -22.56 1.41 -16.32
N ALA A 152 -22.87 0.16 -16.64
CA ALA A 152 -22.12 -0.60 -17.66
C ALA A 152 -22.13 0.08 -19.03
N ALA A 153 -23.28 0.65 -19.43
CA ALA A 153 -23.41 1.34 -20.71
C ALA A 153 -22.66 2.69 -20.80
N GLU A 154 -22.34 3.31 -19.66
CA GLU A 154 -21.57 4.56 -19.60
C GLU A 154 -20.10 4.37 -20.03
N ALA A 155 -19.58 3.13 -19.96
CA ALA A 155 -18.18 2.81 -20.24
C ALA A 155 -17.20 3.75 -19.47
N ALA A 156 -17.58 4.13 -18.25
CA ALA A 156 -16.82 5.06 -17.44
C ALA A 156 -15.52 4.40 -16.91
N PRO A 157 -14.40 5.15 -16.77
CA PRO A 157 -13.21 4.67 -16.12
C PRO A 157 -13.52 4.14 -14.71
N MET A 158 -13.01 2.95 -14.39
CA MET A 158 -13.21 2.28 -13.11
C MET A 158 -11.89 2.16 -12.38
N PHE A 159 -11.84 2.62 -11.13
CA PHE A 159 -10.66 2.62 -10.29
C PHE A 159 -10.80 1.55 -9.22
N CYS A 160 -10.18 0.39 -9.44
CA CYS A 160 -10.21 -0.70 -8.49
C CYS A 160 -8.88 -0.79 -7.72
N TYR A 161 -8.91 -0.62 -6.40
CA TYR A 161 -7.76 -0.74 -5.52
C TYR A 161 -7.97 -1.86 -4.49
N VAL A 162 -6.89 -2.49 -4.06
CA VAL A 162 -6.95 -3.60 -3.09
C VAL A 162 -7.48 -3.09 -1.75
N GLN A 163 -8.59 -3.67 -1.27
CA GLN A 163 -9.18 -3.35 0.03
C GLN A 163 -9.03 -4.47 1.07
N GLY A 164 -8.63 -5.66 0.63
CA GLY A 164 -8.52 -6.84 1.48
C GLY A 164 -7.53 -7.84 0.94
N MET A 165 -7.60 -9.09 1.39
CA MET A 165 -6.69 -10.15 0.94
C MET A 165 -7.09 -10.73 -0.42
N GLU A 166 -8.36 -10.67 -0.79
CA GLU A 166 -8.90 -11.29 -2.01
C GLU A 166 -9.92 -10.38 -2.70
N SER A 167 -9.82 -9.06 -2.51
CA SER A 167 -10.82 -8.15 -3.06
C SER A 167 -10.30 -6.74 -3.36
N LEU A 168 -10.90 -6.16 -4.39
CA LEU A 168 -10.70 -4.78 -4.82
C LEU A 168 -11.97 -3.98 -4.54
N SER A 169 -11.83 -2.77 -4.00
CA SER A 169 -12.89 -1.76 -3.99
C SER A 169 -12.88 -1.03 -5.32
N CYS A 170 -14.00 -0.99 -6.04
CA CYS A 170 -14.12 -0.38 -7.35
C CYS A 170 -14.95 0.88 -7.31
N LEU A 171 -14.36 1.99 -7.79
CA LEU A 171 -14.94 3.32 -7.81
C LEU A 171 -15.15 3.78 -9.26
N ILE A 172 -16.17 4.61 -9.47
CA ILE A 172 -16.32 5.41 -10.69
C ILE A 172 -16.50 6.88 -10.33
N GLU A 173 -16.22 7.76 -11.29
CA GLU A 173 -16.58 9.17 -11.15
C GLU A 173 -18.05 9.36 -11.51
N ARG A 174 -18.81 9.95 -10.57
CA ARG A 174 -20.22 10.27 -10.77
C ARG A 174 -20.60 11.52 -9.97
N ASP A 175 -21.37 12.40 -10.59
CA ASP A 175 -21.89 13.63 -9.95
C ASP A 175 -20.81 14.46 -9.24
N GLY A 176 -19.58 14.53 -9.82
CA GLY A 176 -18.47 15.32 -9.30
C GLY A 176 -17.78 14.73 -8.08
N ARG A 177 -17.88 13.44 -7.86
CA ARG A 177 -17.16 12.69 -6.82
C ARG A 177 -16.84 11.27 -7.28
N LEU A 178 -15.98 10.57 -6.57
CA LEU A 178 -15.83 9.14 -6.74
C LEU A 178 -16.87 8.42 -5.87
N GLU A 179 -17.52 7.42 -6.44
CA GLU A 179 -18.53 6.61 -5.79
C GLU A 179 -18.16 5.14 -5.89
N LYS A 180 -18.26 4.42 -4.79
CA LYS A 180 -18.06 2.97 -4.79
C LYS A 180 -19.25 2.29 -5.44
N ILE A 181 -18.97 1.48 -6.46
CA ILE A 181 -19.99 0.75 -7.20
C ILE A 181 -20.01 -0.74 -6.86
N GLY A 182 -18.96 -1.25 -6.26
CA GLY A 182 -18.91 -2.66 -5.89
C GLY A 182 -17.53 -3.13 -5.50
N VAL A 183 -17.42 -4.42 -5.38
CA VAL A 183 -16.20 -5.16 -5.03
C VAL A 183 -15.92 -6.19 -6.12
N GLN A 184 -14.68 -6.24 -6.58
CA GLN A 184 -14.21 -7.30 -7.46
C GLN A 184 -13.41 -8.30 -6.63
N SER A 185 -13.79 -9.58 -6.67
CA SER A 185 -13.02 -10.65 -6.03
C SER A 185 -11.98 -11.21 -6.98
N PHE A 186 -10.87 -11.70 -6.44
CA PHE A 186 -9.90 -12.48 -7.17
C PHE A 186 -9.55 -13.72 -6.36
N PRO A 187 -9.29 -14.86 -7.02
CA PRO A 187 -8.87 -16.07 -6.33
C PRO A 187 -7.50 -15.84 -5.70
N GLY A 188 -7.34 -16.15 -4.41
CA GLY A 188 -6.09 -16.10 -3.66
C GLY A 188 -5.13 -17.22 -4.05
#